data_d0fbd9dd20fa12b3981b2cf07b771121
#
_entry.id   d0fbd9dd20fa12b3981b2cf07b771121
#
_cell.length_a   1.000
_cell.length_b   1.000
_cell.length_c   1.000
_cell.angle_alpha   90.00
_cell.angle_beta   90.00
_cell.angle_gamma   90.00
#
_symmetry.space_group_name_H-M   'P 1'
#
loop_
_entity.id
_entity.type
_entity.pdbx_description
1 polymer ?
#
loop_
_entity_poly.entity_id
_entity_poly.type
_entity_poly.pdbx_seq_one_letter_code
_entity_poly.pdbx_strand_id
1 'polypeptide(L)'
;MQTILGSGGAIGSELAKALYQNHTKEIRLVSRNPKRVNPTDELYSADLSNPTEIDAAIAGSEVVYITIGFEYKLKVWREKWPAFIRSVIESCTNHKAKLVFFDNVYMYAKEEIPHMTEESKMSPPSEKGKVRKQLVDLILEAVKAKKISALIARSADFYGPGIGTSMLQETVFKNLQKDKAAQWLGGVNFKHSFTFTPDAAQATAMLGNTPNAYNQVWHLPTHSDTLTGKEWTELFAHQMNKKAKVSPIPKFMLKILGWFIPILGEFYEMTYQYEQPYFFDSSKFMKRFPEFKITGYQEGVQQIVAQAYQNTDVKE
;
A
#
# COMPACT_ATOMS: atom_id res chain seq x y z
N MET A 1 -22.94 7.08 -0.23
CA MET A 1 -22.23 5.78 0.05
C MET A 1 -20.83 5.82 -0.51
N GLN A 2 -19.82 5.44 0.30
CA GLN A 2 -18.43 5.24 -0.15
C GLN A 2 -18.04 3.78 0.02
N THR A 3 -17.55 3.14 -1.04
CA THR A 3 -17.32 1.69 -1.08
C THR A 3 -15.84 1.35 -1.11
N ILE A 4 -15.40 0.43 -0.24
CA ILE A 4 -14.01 -0.03 -0.15
C ILE A 4 -13.92 -1.46 -0.68
N LEU A 5 -13.32 -1.64 -1.86
CA LEU A 5 -13.03 -2.93 -2.47
C LEU A 5 -11.72 -3.48 -1.90
N GLY A 6 -11.79 -4.55 -1.12
CA GLY A 6 -10.64 -5.12 -0.42
C GLY A 6 -10.52 -4.70 1.05
N SER A 7 -11.64 -4.51 1.73
CA SER A 7 -11.73 -4.02 3.12
C SER A 7 -11.04 -4.89 4.17
N GLY A 8 -10.69 -6.15 3.86
CA GLY A 8 -9.99 -7.05 4.80
C GLY A 8 -8.48 -6.80 4.96
N GLY A 9 -7.89 -5.91 4.17
CA GLY A 9 -6.49 -5.54 4.26
C GLY A 9 -6.22 -4.42 5.28
N ALA A 10 -4.95 -4.24 5.67
CA ALA A 10 -4.56 -3.19 6.62
C ALA A 10 -4.98 -1.79 6.14
N ILE A 11 -4.73 -1.46 4.87
CA ILE A 11 -5.15 -0.17 4.29
C ILE A 11 -6.67 -0.01 4.28
N GLY A 12 -7.41 -1.06 3.88
CA GLY A 12 -8.88 -0.98 3.81
C GLY A 12 -9.53 -0.71 5.16
N SER A 13 -9.02 -1.33 6.22
CA SER A 13 -9.50 -1.12 7.59
C SER A 13 -9.17 0.28 8.11
N GLU A 14 -7.95 0.76 7.91
CA GLU A 14 -7.55 2.12 8.32
C GLU A 14 -8.29 3.19 7.51
N LEU A 15 -8.52 2.95 6.21
CA LEU A 15 -9.33 3.82 5.36
C LEU A 15 -10.78 3.91 5.84
N ALA A 16 -11.39 2.79 6.23
CA ALA A 16 -12.73 2.78 6.79
C ALA A 16 -12.82 3.62 8.05
N LYS A 17 -11.82 3.51 8.97
CA LYS A 17 -11.74 4.36 10.17
C LYS A 17 -11.63 5.83 9.81
N ALA A 18 -10.71 6.19 8.91
CA ALA A 18 -10.47 7.57 8.49
C ALA A 18 -11.71 8.21 7.84
N LEU A 19 -12.39 7.48 6.98
CA LEU A 19 -13.65 7.90 6.36
C LEU A 19 -14.73 8.14 7.42
N TYR A 20 -14.91 7.19 8.33
CA TYR A 20 -15.91 7.27 9.38
C TYR A 20 -15.68 8.44 10.32
N GLN A 21 -14.45 8.72 10.67
CA GLN A 21 -14.08 9.80 11.59
C GLN A 21 -14.30 11.19 10.96
N ASN A 22 -13.93 11.37 9.69
CA ASN A 22 -13.72 12.69 9.12
C ASN A 22 -14.61 13.03 7.93
N HIS A 23 -15.27 12.05 7.27
CA HIS A 23 -15.95 12.30 6.00
C HIS A 23 -17.38 11.78 5.91
N THR A 24 -17.63 10.48 6.17
CA THR A 24 -18.96 9.89 6.03
C THR A 24 -19.17 8.71 6.97
N LYS A 25 -20.44 8.50 7.36
CA LYS A 25 -20.87 7.31 8.10
C LYS A 25 -21.45 6.22 7.19
N GLU A 26 -21.61 6.50 5.91
CA GLU A 26 -22.17 5.59 4.92
C GLU A 26 -21.02 4.91 4.15
N ILE A 27 -20.50 3.82 4.73
CA ILE A 27 -19.35 3.07 4.21
C ILE A 27 -19.77 1.64 3.94
N ARG A 28 -19.51 1.14 2.72
CA ARG A 28 -19.65 -0.26 2.34
C ARG A 28 -18.30 -0.94 2.30
N LEU A 29 -18.16 -2.02 3.08
CA LEU A 29 -16.95 -2.83 3.17
C LEU A 29 -17.11 -4.10 2.33
N VAL A 30 -16.34 -4.21 1.25
CA VAL A 30 -16.46 -5.30 0.28
C VAL A 30 -15.25 -6.22 0.34
N SER A 31 -15.49 -7.49 0.62
CA SER A 31 -14.53 -8.59 0.51
C SER A 31 -15.31 -9.93 0.54
N ARG A 32 -14.63 -11.05 0.36
CA ARG A 32 -15.26 -12.39 0.50
C ARG A 32 -15.83 -12.63 1.90
N ASN A 33 -15.16 -12.11 2.93
CA ASN A 33 -15.58 -12.22 4.33
C ASN A 33 -15.37 -10.85 5.00
N PRO A 34 -16.23 -9.86 4.74
CA PRO A 34 -16.07 -8.52 5.27
C PRO A 34 -16.27 -8.51 6.79
N LYS A 35 -15.44 -7.76 7.49
CA LYS A 35 -15.56 -7.56 8.93
C LYS A 35 -15.88 -6.10 9.21
N ARG A 36 -16.77 -5.87 10.18
CA ARG A 36 -17.16 -4.55 10.63
C ARG A 36 -15.95 -3.82 11.25
N VAL A 37 -15.73 -2.61 10.83
CA VAL A 37 -14.69 -1.70 11.36
C VAL A 37 -15.36 -0.62 12.20
N ASN A 38 -16.43 -0.01 11.68
CA ASN A 38 -17.21 1.03 12.36
C ASN A 38 -18.66 0.58 12.59
N PRO A 39 -19.38 1.15 13.56
CA PRO A 39 -20.74 0.69 13.90
C PRO A 39 -21.74 0.70 12.73
N THR A 40 -21.62 1.66 11.82
CA THR A 40 -22.57 1.87 10.71
C THR A 40 -22.13 1.23 9.40
N ASP A 41 -20.99 0.53 9.35
CA ASP A 41 -20.50 -0.09 8.12
C ASP A 41 -21.50 -1.10 7.54
N GLU A 42 -21.79 -0.97 6.25
CA GLU A 42 -22.48 -1.99 5.47
C GLU A 42 -21.47 -3.08 5.05
N LEU A 43 -21.76 -4.32 5.42
CA LEU A 43 -20.92 -5.47 5.05
C LEU A 43 -21.48 -6.12 3.79
N TYR A 44 -20.65 -6.14 2.73
CA TYR A 44 -21.04 -6.71 1.44
C TYR A 44 -20.07 -7.83 1.04
N SER A 45 -20.55 -9.06 1.04
CA SER A 45 -19.74 -10.22 0.62
C SER A 45 -19.74 -10.32 -0.90
N ALA A 46 -18.55 -10.30 -1.50
CA ALA A 46 -18.38 -10.43 -2.95
C ALA A 46 -17.04 -11.08 -3.31
N ASP A 47 -17.04 -11.89 -4.37
CA ASP A 47 -15.83 -12.30 -5.06
C ASP A 47 -15.44 -11.24 -6.08
N LEU A 48 -14.40 -10.49 -5.77
CA LEU A 48 -13.87 -9.43 -6.64
C LEU A 48 -13.15 -9.95 -7.89
N SER A 49 -13.23 -11.24 -8.20
CA SER A 49 -12.88 -11.81 -9.50
C SER A 49 -14.12 -11.98 -10.43
N ASN A 50 -15.33 -11.77 -9.91
CA ASN A 50 -16.58 -11.87 -10.65
C ASN A 50 -17.10 -10.47 -11.04
N PRO A 51 -17.15 -10.11 -12.35
CA PRO A 51 -17.60 -8.79 -12.80
C PRO A 51 -19.01 -8.41 -12.33
N THR A 52 -19.94 -9.37 -12.29
CA THR A 52 -21.33 -9.13 -11.86
C THR A 52 -21.38 -8.77 -10.37
N GLU A 53 -20.56 -9.43 -9.54
CA GLU A 53 -20.50 -9.13 -8.11
C GLU A 53 -19.79 -7.80 -7.84
N ILE A 54 -18.80 -7.42 -8.66
CA ILE A 54 -18.15 -6.11 -8.62
C ILE A 54 -19.18 -5.02 -8.93
N ASP A 55 -19.98 -5.18 -9.99
CA ASP A 55 -20.99 -4.20 -10.38
C ASP A 55 -22.04 -4.01 -9.28
N ALA A 56 -22.57 -5.11 -8.74
CA ALA A 56 -23.53 -5.08 -7.65
C ALA A 56 -22.94 -4.43 -6.37
N ALA A 57 -21.66 -4.67 -6.06
CA ALA A 57 -21.01 -4.07 -4.91
C ALA A 57 -20.78 -2.55 -5.07
N ILE A 58 -20.60 -2.06 -6.31
CA ILE A 58 -20.39 -0.64 -6.61
C ILE A 58 -21.71 0.13 -6.74
N ALA A 59 -22.81 -0.54 -7.02
CA ALA A 59 -24.12 0.09 -7.20
C ALA A 59 -24.48 1.03 -6.04
N GLY A 60 -24.89 2.27 -6.37
CA GLY A 60 -25.22 3.33 -5.40
C GLY A 60 -24.03 3.98 -4.69
N SER A 61 -22.81 3.70 -5.13
CA SER A 61 -21.61 4.34 -4.58
C SER A 61 -21.36 5.70 -5.23
N GLU A 62 -20.96 6.69 -4.42
CA GLU A 62 -20.43 7.97 -4.91
C GLU A 62 -18.92 7.87 -5.17
N VAL A 63 -18.20 7.20 -4.28
CA VAL A 63 -16.75 6.98 -4.38
C VAL A 63 -16.43 5.52 -4.13
N VAL A 64 -15.61 4.95 -4.99
CA VAL A 64 -15.09 3.58 -4.90
C VAL A 64 -13.61 3.61 -4.65
N TYR A 65 -13.15 2.97 -3.59
CA TYR A 65 -11.74 2.82 -3.23
C TYR A 65 -11.27 1.41 -3.53
N ILE A 66 -10.21 1.28 -4.29
CA ILE A 66 -9.53 -0.01 -4.51
C ILE A 66 -8.37 -0.12 -3.53
N THR A 67 -8.48 -0.99 -2.54
CA THR A 67 -7.42 -1.34 -1.57
C THR A 67 -7.09 -2.83 -1.55
N ILE A 68 -7.67 -3.59 -2.48
CA ILE A 68 -7.42 -5.04 -2.59
C ILE A 68 -5.96 -5.32 -2.94
N GLY A 69 -5.41 -6.41 -2.37
CA GLY A 69 -4.19 -7.06 -2.81
C GLY A 69 -4.48 -8.49 -3.27
N PHE A 70 -4.09 -8.84 -4.49
CA PHE A 70 -4.08 -10.23 -4.92
C PHE A 70 -2.81 -10.93 -4.44
N GLU A 71 -2.87 -12.27 -4.38
CA GLU A 71 -1.73 -13.09 -4.01
C GLU A 71 -0.45 -12.66 -4.76
N TYR A 72 0.67 -12.52 -4.03
CA TYR A 72 1.93 -11.97 -4.57
C TYR A 72 2.64 -13.00 -5.46
N LYS A 73 1.99 -13.35 -6.58
CA LYS A 73 2.49 -14.23 -7.64
C LYS A 73 2.28 -13.56 -8.99
N LEU A 74 3.32 -13.51 -9.80
CA LEU A 74 3.28 -12.87 -11.13
C LEU A 74 2.15 -13.42 -12.01
N LYS A 75 1.95 -14.74 -12.04
CA LYS A 75 0.87 -15.39 -12.79
C LYS A 75 -0.50 -14.84 -12.37
N VAL A 76 -0.76 -14.81 -11.06
CA VAL A 76 -2.02 -14.29 -10.49
C VAL A 76 -2.20 -12.81 -10.84
N TRP A 77 -1.11 -12.03 -10.78
CA TRP A 77 -1.17 -10.60 -11.10
C TRP A 77 -1.52 -10.35 -12.56
N ARG A 78 -0.90 -11.07 -13.51
CA ARG A 78 -1.19 -10.97 -14.94
C ARG A 78 -2.63 -11.34 -15.29
N GLU A 79 -3.15 -12.36 -14.63
CA GLU A 79 -4.50 -12.86 -14.91
C GLU A 79 -5.58 -11.98 -14.26
N LYS A 80 -5.43 -11.64 -12.99
CA LYS A 80 -6.51 -11.02 -12.20
C LYS A 80 -6.56 -9.51 -12.28
N TRP A 81 -5.41 -8.82 -12.15
CA TRP A 81 -5.39 -7.38 -12.03
C TRP A 81 -6.00 -6.64 -13.22
N PRO A 82 -5.62 -6.92 -14.49
CA PRO A 82 -6.19 -6.18 -15.62
C PRO A 82 -7.69 -6.41 -15.80
N ALA A 83 -8.17 -7.64 -15.58
CA ALA A 83 -9.59 -7.97 -15.66
C ALA A 83 -10.38 -7.22 -14.56
N PHE A 84 -9.91 -7.26 -13.32
CA PHE A 84 -10.52 -6.56 -12.19
C PHE A 84 -10.63 -5.04 -12.44
N ILE A 85 -9.54 -4.39 -12.86
CA ILE A 85 -9.54 -2.94 -13.11
C ILE A 85 -10.53 -2.57 -14.25
N ARG A 86 -10.61 -3.37 -15.33
CA ARG A 86 -11.60 -3.12 -16.40
C ARG A 86 -13.03 -3.21 -15.88
N SER A 87 -13.35 -4.24 -15.08
CA SER A 87 -14.68 -4.39 -14.47
C SER A 87 -15.02 -3.24 -13.53
N VAL A 88 -14.06 -2.78 -12.71
CA VAL A 88 -14.30 -1.62 -11.83
C VAL A 88 -14.50 -0.33 -12.63
N ILE A 89 -13.72 -0.09 -13.69
CA ILE A 89 -13.89 1.07 -14.57
C ILE A 89 -15.28 1.06 -15.21
N GLU A 90 -15.72 -0.08 -15.74
CA GLU A 90 -17.03 -0.26 -16.35
C GLU A 90 -18.15 0.01 -15.35
N SER A 91 -18.08 -0.61 -14.16
CA SER A 91 -19.07 -0.41 -13.09
C SER A 91 -19.10 1.05 -12.60
N CYS A 92 -17.93 1.69 -12.40
CA CYS A 92 -17.88 3.10 -12.04
C CYS A 92 -18.49 3.99 -13.13
N THR A 93 -18.32 3.64 -14.40
CA THR A 93 -18.98 4.35 -15.53
C THR A 93 -20.49 4.22 -15.47
N ASN A 94 -21.01 3.00 -15.32
CA ASN A 94 -22.43 2.70 -15.26
C ASN A 94 -23.14 3.40 -14.08
N HIS A 95 -22.50 3.37 -12.92
CA HIS A 95 -23.04 3.94 -11.68
C HIS A 95 -22.63 5.39 -11.43
N LYS A 96 -21.85 6.02 -12.33
CA LYS A 96 -21.32 7.40 -12.22
C LYS A 96 -20.52 7.63 -10.92
N ALA A 97 -19.86 6.57 -10.44
CA ALA A 97 -19.03 6.62 -9.25
C ALA A 97 -17.63 7.14 -9.57
N LYS A 98 -17.02 7.88 -8.65
CA LYS A 98 -15.62 8.29 -8.73
C LYS A 98 -14.73 7.14 -8.25
N LEU A 99 -13.52 7.05 -8.77
CA LEU A 99 -12.59 5.98 -8.45
C LEU A 99 -11.34 6.51 -7.74
N VAL A 100 -10.95 5.87 -6.65
CA VAL A 100 -9.68 6.08 -5.95
C VAL A 100 -8.90 4.77 -5.98
N PHE A 101 -7.80 4.75 -6.70
CA PHE A 101 -6.93 3.57 -6.81
C PHE A 101 -5.72 3.71 -5.90
N PHE A 102 -5.68 2.90 -4.85
CA PHE A 102 -4.51 2.80 -3.98
C PHE A 102 -3.44 1.97 -4.65
N ASP A 103 -2.29 2.57 -4.95
CA ASP A 103 -1.24 2.01 -5.80
C ASP A 103 0.13 2.01 -5.07
N ASN A 104 1.09 1.29 -5.64
CA ASN A 104 2.49 1.26 -5.24
C ASN A 104 3.37 2.00 -6.26
N VAL A 105 4.69 1.81 -6.20
CA VAL A 105 5.68 2.46 -7.08
C VAL A 105 6.33 1.54 -8.10
N TYR A 106 5.86 0.31 -8.26
CA TYR A 106 6.51 -0.70 -9.09
C TYR A 106 6.54 -0.35 -10.58
N MET A 107 5.68 0.57 -11.04
CA MET A 107 5.64 1.03 -12.44
C MET A 107 6.76 2.02 -12.77
N TYR A 108 7.47 2.59 -11.81
CA TYR A 108 8.53 3.54 -12.09
C TYR A 108 9.79 2.87 -12.66
N ALA A 109 10.51 3.61 -13.49
CA ALA A 109 11.79 3.18 -14.02
C ALA A 109 12.84 3.06 -12.90
N LYS A 110 13.83 2.18 -13.10
CA LYS A 110 14.88 1.94 -12.08
C LYS A 110 15.64 3.22 -11.74
N GLU A 111 15.92 4.04 -12.74
CA GLU A 111 16.62 5.31 -12.61
C GLU A 111 15.86 6.37 -11.81
N GLU A 112 14.55 6.22 -11.65
CA GLU A 112 13.70 7.13 -10.88
C GLU A 112 13.69 6.82 -9.37
N ILE A 113 14.03 5.59 -8.99
CA ILE A 113 13.93 5.13 -7.58
C ILE A 113 14.71 6.03 -6.59
N PRO A 114 15.89 6.59 -6.94
CA PRO A 114 16.58 7.50 -6.03
C PRO A 114 15.81 8.79 -5.69
N HIS A 115 14.86 9.21 -6.54
CA HIS A 115 13.99 10.36 -6.28
C HIS A 115 12.71 10.27 -7.11
N MET A 116 11.72 9.55 -6.58
CA MET A 116 10.41 9.35 -7.22
C MET A 116 9.49 10.54 -6.95
N THR A 117 8.88 11.06 -8.01
CA THR A 117 7.80 12.04 -7.99
C THR A 117 6.60 11.51 -8.77
N GLU A 118 5.46 12.19 -8.73
CA GLU A 118 4.29 11.82 -9.53
C GLU A 118 4.54 11.88 -11.04
N GLU A 119 5.53 12.67 -11.46
CA GLU A 119 5.94 12.86 -12.86
C GLU A 119 7.03 11.88 -13.31
N SER A 120 7.56 11.06 -12.40
CA SER A 120 8.61 10.08 -12.71
C SER A 120 8.20 9.12 -13.81
N LYS A 121 9.17 8.79 -14.67
CA LYS A 121 8.97 7.93 -15.85
C LYS A 121 8.50 6.52 -15.46
N MET A 122 7.43 6.08 -16.08
CA MET A 122 6.91 4.72 -15.91
C MET A 122 7.49 3.78 -16.98
N SER A 123 8.63 3.17 -16.67
CA SER A 123 9.35 2.19 -17.51
C SER A 123 9.95 1.08 -16.63
N PRO A 124 9.09 0.24 -16.03
CA PRO A 124 9.52 -0.70 -15.00
C PRO A 124 10.42 -1.81 -15.54
N PRO A 125 11.49 -2.18 -14.80
CA PRO A 125 12.35 -3.29 -15.17
C PRO A 125 11.74 -4.65 -14.81
N SER A 126 10.78 -4.69 -13.87
CA SER A 126 10.17 -5.93 -13.37
C SER A 126 8.87 -6.28 -14.08
N GLU A 127 8.55 -7.57 -14.12
CA GLU A 127 7.29 -8.05 -14.72
C GLU A 127 6.05 -7.61 -13.91
N LYS A 128 6.15 -7.61 -12.57
CA LYS A 128 5.09 -7.06 -11.71
C LYS A 128 4.91 -5.55 -11.93
N GLY A 129 6.01 -4.83 -12.13
CA GLY A 129 5.97 -3.41 -12.50
C GLY A 129 5.23 -3.18 -13.81
N LYS A 130 5.45 -4.03 -14.84
CA LYS A 130 4.71 -3.95 -16.11
C LYS A 130 3.21 -4.14 -15.92
N VAL A 131 2.81 -5.09 -15.05
CA VAL A 131 1.39 -5.25 -14.71
C VAL A 131 0.87 -3.98 -14.05
N ARG A 132 1.55 -3.42 -13.04
CA ARG A 132 1.09 -2.18 -12.38
C ARG A 132 0.98 -1.02 -13.35
N LYS A 133 1.97 -0.84 -14.24
CA LYS A 133 1.90 0.17 -15.29
C LYS A 133 0.65 0.01 -16.15
N GLN A 134 0.34 -1.22 -16.58
CA GLN A 134 -0.87 -1.51 -17.37
C GLN A 134 -2.15 -1.06 -16.65
N LEU A 135 -2.24 -1.25 -15.30
CA LEU A 135 -3.42 -0.82 -14.55
C LEU A 135 -3.55 0.70 -14.51
N VAL A 136 -2.42 1.39 -14.30
CA VAL A 136 -2.35 2.85 -14.32
C VAL A 136 -2.76 3.39 -15.70
N ASP A 137 -2.23 2.80 -16.78
CA ASP A 137 -2.57 3.19 -18.15
C ASP A 137 -4.09 3.03 -18.41
N LEU A 138 -4.70 1.90 -18.02
CA LEU A 138 -6.14 1.66 -18.15
C LEU A 138 -6.98 2.74 -17.46
N ILE A 139 -6.60 3.11 -16.22
CA ILE A 139 -7.33 4.12 -15.46
C ILE A 139 -7.17 5.51 -16.10
N LEU A 140 -5.93 5.90 -16.45
CA LEU A 140 -5.66 7.20 -17.06
C LEU A 140 -6.26 7.35 -18.44
N GLU A 141 -6.31 6.29 -19.25
CA GLU A 141 -7.02 6.26 -20.53
C GLU A 141 -8.52 6.46 -20.34
N ALA A 142 -9.15 5.82 -19.35
CA ALA A 142 -10.55 6.00 -19.03
C ALA A 142 -10.86 7.43 -18.56
N VAL A 143 -9.96 8.04 -17.77
CA VAL A 143 -10.05 9.47 -17.37
C VAL A 143 -9.94 10.38 -18.59
N LYS A 144 -8.93 10.17 -19.45
CA LYS A 144 -8.73 10.96 -20.68
C LYS A 144 -9.94 10.87 -21.62
N ALA A 145 -10.56 9.69 -21.70
CA ALA A 145 -11.77 9.45 -22.46
C ALA A 145 -13.05 9.99 -21.77
N LYS A 146 -12.91 10.64 -20.61
CA LYS A 146 -14.04 11.18 -19.79
C LYS A 146 -15.08 10.11 -19.40
N LYS A 147 -14.68 8.85 -19.31
CA LYS A 147 -15.57 7.76 -18.88
C LYS A 147 -15.77 7.77 -17.36
N ILE A 148 -14.72 8.07 -16.61
CA ILE A 148 -14.73 8.15 -15.15
C ILE A 148 -13.93 9.35 -14.66
N SER A 149 -14.21 9.79 -13.43
CA SER A 149 -13.30 10.61 -12.64
C SER A 149 -12.51 9.71 -11.70
N ALA A 150 -11.20 9.67 -11.84
CA ALA A 150 -10.38 8.82 -11.00
C ALA A 150 -9.14 9.55 -10.48
N LEU A 151 -8.62 9.14 -9.33
CA LEU A 151 -7.30 9.51 -8.85
C LEU A 151 -6.50 8.27 -8.47
N ILE A 152 -5.19 8.38 -8.57
CA ILE A 152 -4.25 7.33 -8.17
C ILE A 152 -3.49 7.82 -6.95
N ALA A 153 -3.67 7.13 -5.82
CA ALA A 153 -3.01 7.39 -4.55
C ALA A 153 -1.84 6.39 -4.40
N ARG A 154 -0.62 6.84 -4.69
CA ARG A 154 0.59 6.00 -4.61
C ARG A 154 1.24 6.09 -3.25
N SER A 155 1.74 4.96 -2.81
CA SER A 155 2.48 4.82 -1.57
C SER A 155 3.85 4.19 -1.81
N ALA A 156 4.83 4.60 -1.02
CA ALA A 156 6.08 3.85 -0.88
C ALA A 156 5.82 2.49 -0.22
N ASP A 157 6.88 1.73 0.06
CA ASP A 157 6.77 0.54 0.90
C ASP A 157 6.11 0.88 2.25
N PHE A 158 5.37 -0.08 2.81
CA PHE A 158 4.54 0.18 3.99
C PHE A 158 5.20 -0.20 5.29
N TYR A 159 4.87 0.55 6.34
CA TYR A 159 5.00 0.11 7.72
C TYR A 159 3.80 0.62 8.53
N GLY A 160 3.47 -0.07 9.61
CA GLY A 160 2.35 0.35 10.46
C GLY A 160 1.75 -0.81 11.25
N PRO A 161 0.80 -0.51 12.14
CA PRO A 161 0.12 -1.51 12.94
C PRO A 161 -0.68 -2.50 12.08
N GLY A 162 -0.66 -3.79 12.45
CA GLY A 162 -1.53 -4.81 11.84
C GLY A 162 -1.18 -5.25 10.43
N ILE A 163 -0.04 -4.82 9.86
CA ILE A 163 0.37 -5.23 8.52
C ILE A 163 1.12 -6.56 8.58
N GLY A 164 0.57 -7.59 7.93
CA GLY A 164 1.21 -8.91 7.83
C GLY A 164 2.20 -9.07 6.67
N THR A 165 2.37 -8.06 5.81
CA THR A 165 3.13 -8.19 4.55
C THR A 165 4.17 -7.10 4.33
N SER A 166 4.44 -6.27 5.33
CA SER A 166 5.49 -5.25 5.29
C SER A 166 6.88 -5.88 5.38
N MET A 167 7.83 -5.41 4.59
CA MET A 167 9.23 -5.83 4.68
C MET A 167 9.78 -5.58 6.09
N LEU A 168 9.56 -4.40 6.67
CA LEU A 168 9.98 -4.09 8.04
C LEU A 168 9.35 -5.04 9.07
N GLN A 169 8.08 -5.38 8.91
CA GLN A 169 7.38 -6.29 9.82
C GLN A 169 7.95 -7.71 9.73
N GLU A 170 8.12 -8.24 8.51
CA GLU A 170 8.53 -9.63 8.29
C GLU A 170 10.01 -9.85 8.59
N THR A 171 10.87 -8.92 8.19
CA THR A 171 12.32 -9.15 8.21
C THR A 171 13.05 -8.44 9.35
N VAL A 172 12.49 -7.37 9.89
CA VAL A 172 13.07 -6.64 11.03
C VAL A 172 12.34 -6.99 12.32
N PHE A 173 11.07 -6.57 12.45
CA PHE A 173 10.33 -6.71 13.71
C PHE A 173 10.22 -8.17 14.18
N LYS A 174 9.71 -9.08 13.35
CA LYS A 174 9.54 -10.50 13.71
C LYS A 174 10.84 -11.22 14.04
N ASN A 175 11.96 -10.84 13.41
CA ASN A 175 13.26 -11.41 13.75
C ASN A 175 13.76 -10.90 15.10
N LEU A 176 13.68 -9.59 15.35
CA LEU A 176 14.06 -9.01 16.64
C LEU A 176 13.19 -9.54 17.79
N GLN A 177 11.89 -9.76 17.54
CA GLN A 177 10.98 -10.38 18.52
C GLN A 177 11.45 -11.77 18.97
N LYS A 178 12.08 -12.52 18.06
CA LYS A 178 12.65 -13.86 18.30
C LYS A 178 14.13 -13.85 18.71
N ASP A 179 14.66 -12.68 19.11
CA ASP A 179 16.08 -12.47 19.43
C ASP A 179 17.05 -12.84 18.30
N LYS A 180 16.58 -12.80 17.06
CA LYS A 180 17.38 -13.04 15.85
C LYS A 180 17.83 -11.72 15.23
N ALA A 181 18.92 -11.78 14.44
CA ALA A 181 19.32 -10.64 13.63
C ALA A 181 18.21 -10.27 12.62
N ALA A 182 17.88 -8.99 12.52
CA ALA A 182 17.04 -8.48 11.45
C ALA A 182 17.65 -8.84 10.09
N GLN A 183 16.82 -9.07 9.10
CA GLN A 183 17.25 -9.32 7.73
C GLN A 183 16.87 -8.13 6.86
N TRP A 184 17.77 -7.72 5.97
CA TRP A 184 17.55 -6.61 5.05
C TRP A 184 17.84 -7.03 3.62
N LEU A 185 16.97 -6.67 2.70
CA LEU A 185 17.19 -6.94 1.27
C LEU A 185 18.22 -5.95 0.72
N GLY A 186 19.22 -6.43 0.00
CA GLY A 186 20.22 -5.57 -0.65
C GLY A 186 21.12 -4.83 0.34
N GLY A 187 21.33 -3.53 0.11
CA GLY A 187 22.29 -2.73 0.86
C GLY A 187 21.70 -2.06 2.11
N VAL A 188 22.19 -2.41 3.30
CA VAL A 188 21.72 -1.88 4.59
C VAL A 188 22.01 -0.38 4.80
N ASN A 189 22.90 0.21 4.00
CA ASN A 189 23.33 1.60 4.12
C ASN A 189 22.57 2.56 3.16
N PHE A 190 21.72 2.05 2.30
CA PHE A 190 20.88 2.89 1.47
C PHE A 190 19.64 3.37 2.25
N LYS A 191 19.34 4.65 2.12
CA LYS A 191 18.11 5.24 2.64
C LYS A 191 16.91 4.67 1.90
N HIS A 192 15.81 4.37 2.63
CA HIS A 192 14.60 3.77 2.07
C HIS A 192 13.35 4.38 2.71
N SER A 193 12.53 5.02 1.89
CA SER A 193 11.25 5.60 2.31
C SER A 193 10.23 4.51 2.62
N PHE A 194 9.55 4.67 3.76
CA PHE A 194 8.39 3.85 4.12
C PHE A 194 7.23 4.75 4.49
N THR A 195 6.07 4.47 3.96
CA THR A 195 4.83 5.19 4.25
C THR A 195 4.10 4.54 5.43
N PHE A 196 3.72 5.33 6.42
CA PHE A 196 2.92 4.86 7.55
C PHE A 196 1.48 4.60 7.11
N THR A 197 0.95 3.41 7.37
CA THR A 197 -0.36 3.01 6.83
C THR A 197 -1.56 3.80 7.35
N PRO A 198 -1.63 4.23 8.62
CA PRO A 198 -2.69 5.13 9.06
C PRO A 198 -2.67 6.48 8.34
N ASP A 199 -1.47 7.08 8.11
CA ASP A 199 -1.33 8.33 7.36
C ASP A 199 -1.75 8.15 5.90
N ALA A 200 -1.31 7.05 5.27
CA ALA A 200 -1.70 6.71 3.90
C ALA A 200 -3.23 6.59 3.76
N ALA A 201 -3.88 5.94 4.72
CA ALA A 201 -5.32 5.75 4.74
C ALA A 201 -6.05 7.09 4.94
N GLN A 202 -5.61 7.91 5.89
CA GLN A 202 -6.17 9.24 6.14
C GLN A 202 -6.03 10.14 4.90
N ALA A 203 -4.85 10.18 4.29
CA ALA A 203 -4.61 10.95 3.08
C ALA A 203 -5.45 10.45 1.90
N THR A 204 -5.62 9.13 1.77
CA THR A 204 -6.49 8.54 0.73
C THR A 204 -7.96 8.95 0.93
N ALA A 205 -8.45 8.96 2.18
CA ALA A 205 -9.79 9.44 2.51
C ALA A 205 -9.96 10.94 2.18
N MET A 206 -8.96 11.77 2.53
CA MET A 206 -8.96 13.21 2.20
C MET A 206 -8.99 13.43 0.69
N LEU A 207 -8.13 12.75 -0.07
CA LEU A 207 -8.09 12.88 -1.54
C LEU A 207 -9.41 12.46 -2.17
N GLY A 208 -9.99 11.34 -1.76
CA GLY A 208 -11.27 10.86 -2.27
C GLY A 208 -12.44 11.81 -2.02
N ASN A 209 -12.36 12.64 -0.97
CA ASN A 209 -13.37 13.64 -0.60
C ASN A 209 -13.00 15.07 -1.04
N THR A 210 -11.93 15.24 -1.83
CA THR A 210 -11.50 16.52 -2.37
C THR A 210 -11.80 16.60 -3.87
N PRO A 211 -12.80 17.37 -4.34
CA PRO A 211 -13.22 17.39 -5.75
C PRO A 211 -12.07 17.64 -6.73
N ASN A 212 -11.19 18.59 -6.42
CA ASN A 212 -10.07 18.97 -7.30
C ASN A 212 -8.84 18.05 -7.18
N ALA A 213 -8.94 16.93 -6.44
CA ALA A 213 -7.87 15.91 -6.37
C ALA A 213 -7.99 14.86 -7.47
N TYR A 214 -9.10 14.78 -8.17
CA TYR A 214 -9.35 13.77 -9.21
C TYR A 214 -8.60 14.07 -10.53
N ASN A 215 -8.52 13.04 -11.36
CA ASN A 215 -7.90 13.04 -12.68
C ASN A 215 -6.37 13.26 -12.67
N GLN A 216 -5.73 12.84 -11.59
CA GLN A 216 -4.28 12.97 -11.41
C GLN A 216 -3.72 11.89 -10.44
N VAL A 217 -2.40 11.85 -10.38
CA VAL A 217 -1.64 10.99 -9.46
C VAL A 217 -1.23 11.81 -8.24
N TRP A 218 -1.25 11.18 -7.09
CA TRP A 218 -0.77 11.71 -5.81
C TRP A 218 0.18 10.74 -5.14
N HIS A 219 1.32 11.23 -4.68
CA HIS A 219 2.13 10.53 -3.71
C HIS A 219 1.57 10.79 -2.32
N LEU A 220 1.28 9.72 -1.59
CA LEU A 220 0.75 9.79 -0.23
C LEU A 220 1.82 10.29 0.75
N PRO A 221 1.45 11.04 1.80
CA PRO A 221 2.40 11.67 2.69
C PRO A 221 3.34 10.63 3.33
N THR A 222 4.62 10.88 3.16
CA THR A 222 5.71 10.02 3.62
C THR A 222 6.79 10.90 4.19
N HIS A 223 7.35 10.50 5.33
CA HIS A 223 8.36 11.30 6.03
C HIS A 223 9.60 11.49 5.14
N SER A 224 10.05 12.73 4.99
CA SER A 224 11.15 13.09 4.08
C SER A 224 12.53 12.71 4.62
N ASP A 225 12.69 12.61 5.95
CA ASP A 225 13.94 12.20 6.57
C ASP A 225 14.02 10.67 6.61
N THR A 226 14.41 10.08 5.49
CA THR A 226 14.47 8.64 5.30
C THR A 226 15.61 7.99 6.07
N LEU A 227 15.34 6.82 6.64
CA LEU A 227 16.32 6.02 7.37
C LEU A 227 16.95 4.94 6.47
N THR A 228 18.19 4.56 6.77
CA THR A 228 18.85 3.38 6.22
C THR A 228 18.32 2.10 6.87
N GLY A 229 18.57 0.94 6.25
CA GLY A 229 18.20 -0.35 6.84
C GLY A 229 18.81 -0.60 8.21
N LYS A 230 20.01 -0.06 8.44
CA LYS A 230 20.65 -0.10 9.75
C LYS A 230 19.90 0.75 10.78
N GLU A 231 19.59 2.00 10.46
CA GLU A 231 18.85 2.93 11.34
C GLU A 231 17.42 2.42 11.63
N TRP A 232 16.73 1.83 10.63
CA TRP A 232 15.44 1.16 10.86
C TRP A 232 15.57 0.02 11.89
N THR A 233 16.61 -0.80 11.75
CA THR A 233 16.85 -1.90 12.71
C THR A 233 17.15 -1.38 14.11
N GLU A 234 17.97 -0.33 14.22
CA GLU A 234 18.29 0.32 15.49
C GLU A 234 17.04 0.91 16.14
N LEU A 235 16.16 1.55 15.36
CA LEU A 235 14.91 2.12 15.84
C LEU A 235 13.96 1.04 16.40
N PHE A 236 13.72 -0.03 15.66
CA PHE A 236 12.92 -1.16 16.16
C PHE A 236 13.53 -1.82 17.39
N ALA A 237 14.84 -2.08 17.38
CA ALA A 237 15.54 -2.70 18.51
C ALA A 237 15.45 -1.85 19.78
N HIS A 238 15.61 -0.53 19.66
CA HIS A 238 15.46 0.40 20.78
C HIS A 238 14.04 0.34 21.37
N GLN A 239 12.99 0.43 20.52
CA GLN A 239 11.60 0.39 20.98
C GLN A 239 11.20 -0.96 21.61
N MET A 240 11.85 -2.04 21.19
CA MET A 240 11.61 -3.40 21.72
C MET A 240 12.52 -3.79 22.87
N ASN A 241 13.45 -2.91 23.29
CA ASN A 241 14.52 -3.21 24.26
C ASN A 241 15.32 -4.46 23.85
N LYS A 242 15.72 -4.53 22.57
CA LYS A 242 16.50 -5.63 21.98
C LYS A 242 17.85 -5.14 21.46
N LYS A 243 18.76 -6.08 21.17
CA LYS A 243 20.04 -5.75 20.53
C LYS A 243 19.85 -5.52 19.04
N ALA A 244 20.31 -4.38 18.54
CA ALA A 244 20.30 -4.08 17.11
C ALA A 244 21.37 -4.93 16.40
N LYS A 245 20.92 -5.92 15.62
CA LYS A 245 21.75 -6.71 14.72
C LYS A 245 21.04 -6.81 13.39
N VAL A 246 21.71 -6.50 12.27
CA VAL A 246 21.16 -6.63 10.92
C VAL A 246 22.10 -7.44 10.03
N SER A 247 21.53 -8.31 9.23
CA SER A 247 22.23 -9.13 8.25
C SER A 247 21.65 -8.86 6.86
N PRO A 248 22.45 -8.39 5.90
CA PRO A 248 21.96 -8.21 4.53
C PRO A 248 21.68 -9.60 3.90
N ILE A 249 20.61 -9.69 3.14
CA ILE A 249 20.32 -10.84 2.28
C ILE A 249 20.82 -10.50 0.87
N PRO A 250 21.91 -11.13 0.42
CA PRO A 250 22.42 -10.90 -0.92
C PRO A 250 21.43 -11.41 -1.99
N LYS A 251 21.35 -10.70 -3.11
CA LYS A 251 20.44 -11.03 -4.22
C LYS A 251 20.55 -12.48 -4.71
N PHE A 252 21.77 -13.02 -4.79
CA PHE A 252 21.98 -14.39 -5.23
C PHE A 252 21.34 -15.44 -4.30
N MET A 253 21.30 -15.15 -2.98
CA MET A 253 20.61 -16.02 -2.00
C MET A 253 19.11 -16.07 -2.24
N LEU A 254 18.48 -14.94 -2.59
CA LEU A 254 17.06 -14.91 -2.93
C LEU A 254 16.76 -15.77 -4.16
N LYS A 255 17.66 -15.79 -5.14
CA LYS A 255 17.52 -16.65 -6.33
C LYS A 255 17.59 -18.14 -5.96
N ILE A 256 18.56 -18.54 -5.14
CA ILE A 256 18.71 -19.94 -4.70
C ILE A 256 17.54 -20.36 -3.80
N LEU A 257 17.22 -19.56 -2.80
CA LEU A 257 16.12 -19.83 -1.87
C LEU A 257 14.75 -19.81 -2.56
N GLY A 258 14.59 -19.02 -3.62
CA GLY A 258 13.37 -18.95 -4.42
C GLY A 258 13.01 -20.26 -5.12
N TRP A 259 13.94 -21.18 -5.30
CA TRP A 259 13.65 -22.53 -5.81
C TRP A 259 12.92 -23.39 -4.77
N PHE A 260 13.14 -23.13 -3.49
CA PHE A 260 12.54 -23.88 -2.38
C PHE A 260 11.37 -23.11 -1.72
N ILE A 261 11.44 -21.80 -1.74
CA ILE A 261 10.46 -20.88 -1.12
C ILE A 261 9.95 -19.92 -2.21
N PRO A 262 8.84 -20.23 -2.89
CA PRO A 262 8.38 -19.49 -4.07
C PRO A 262 8.26 -17.98 -3.87
N ILE A 263 7.82 -17.53 -2.70
CA ILE A 263 7.69 -16.11 -2.40
C ILE A 263 9.01 -15.33 -2.50
N LEU A 264 10.14 -15.96 -2.17
CA LEU A 264 11.47 -15.32 -2.30
C LEU A 264 11.87 -15.15 -3.76
N GLY A 265 11.46 -16.10 -4.62
CA GLY A 265 11.61 -15.97 -6.08
C GLY A 265 10.80 -14.80 -6.64
N GLU A 266 9.60 -14.61 -6.11
CA GLU A 266 8.74 -13.47 -6.50
C GLU A 266 9.31 -12.12 -6.06
N PHE A 267 10.05 -12.06 -4.94
CA PHE A 267 10.75 -10.85 -4.51
C PHE A 267 12.02 -10.55 -5.29
N TYR A 268 12.63 -11.57 -5.92
CA TYR A 268 13.92 -11.41 -6.61
C TYR A 268 13.88 -10.29 -7.68
N GLU A 269 12.83 -10.19 -8.46
CA GLU A 269 12.70 -9.15 -9.49
C GLU A 269 12.57 -7.73 -8.92
N MET A 270 12.22 -7.59 -7.63
CA MET A 270 12.04 -6.31 -6.96
C MET A 270 13.27 -5.83 -6.18
N THR A 271 14.34 -6.64 -6.12
CA THR A 271 15.55 -6.30 -5.34
C THR A 271 16.24 -5.02 -5.77
N TYR A 272 16.07 -4.58 -7.02
CA TYR A 272 16.63 -3.33 -7.52
C TYR A 272 16.22 -2.10 -6.70
N GLN A 273 15.09 -2.16 -6.01
CA GLN A 273 14.59 -1.09 -5.14
C GLN A 273 15.41 -0.97 -3.84
N TYR A 274 16.14 -2.03 -3.45
CA TYR A 274 16.95 -2.10 -2.23
C TYR A 274 18.47 -2.05 -2.52
N GLU A 275 18.85 -1.93 -3.78
CA GLU A 275 20.25 -1.87 -4.23
C GLU A 275 20.76 -0.43 -4.45
N GLN A 276 19.94 0.57 -4.12
CA GLN A 276 20.20 2.00 -4.30
C GLN A 276 19.33 2.81 -3.31
N PRO A 277 19.58 4.12 -3.15
CA PRO A 277 18.64 4.96 -2.40
C PRO A 277 17.23 4.86 -2.98
N TYR A 278 16.23 4.85 -2.09
CA TYR A 278 14.83 4.82 -2.44
C TYR A 278 14.14 6.00 -1.75
N PHE A 279 13.94 7.08 -2.50
CA PHE A 279 13.32 8.28 -1.97
C PHE A 279 11.98 8.55 -2.68
N PHE A 280 10.95 8.69 -1.86
CA PHE A 280 9.57 8.92 -2.31
C PHE A 280 9.14 10.33 -1.92
N ASP A 281 9.09 11.23 -2.91
CA ASP A 281 8.72 12.64 -2.72
C ASP A 281 7.19 12.79 -2.69
N SER A 282 6.66 13.23 -1.56
CA SER A 282 5.24 13.57 -1.38
C SER A 282 4.99 15.07 -1.22
N SER A 283 5.91 15.90 -1.67
CA SER A 283 5.83 17.37 -1.54
C SER A 283 4.59 17.99 -2.19
N LYS A 284 4.09 17.40 -3.29
CA LYS A 284 2.84 17.81 -3.94
C LYS A 284 1.66 17.70 -2.98
N PHE A 285 1.54 16.58 -2.27
CA PHE A 285 0.50 16.38 -1.26
C PHE A 285 0.64 17.40 -0.13
N MET A 286 1.83 17.57 0.41
CA MET A 286 2.10 18.49 1.53
C MET A 286 1.84 19.97 1.14
N LYS A 287 2.13 20.36 -0.09
CA LYS A 287 1.77 21.70 -0.61
C LYS A 287 0.25 21.89 -0.68
N ARG A 288 -0.49 20.85 -1.04
CA ARG A 288 -1.96 20.91 -1.15
C ARG A 288 -2.66 20.87 0.20
N PHE A 289 -2.08 20.15 1.16
CA PHE A 289 -2.63 19.91 2.50
C PHE A 289 -1.57 20.24 3.58
N PRO A 290 -1.19 21.51 3.76
CA PRO A 290 -0.10 21.90 4.65
C PRO A 290 -0.36 21.59 6.14
N GLU A 291 -1.63 21.44 6.52
CA GLU A 291 -2.03 21.09 7.89
C GLU A 291 -1.93 19.58 8.20
N PHE A 292 -1.67 18.75 7.17
CA PHE A 292 -1.52 17.31 7.37
C PHE A 292 -0.25 17.03 8.16
N LYS A 293 -0.38 16.27 9.25
CA LYS A 293 0.75 15.89 10.10
C LYS A 293 1.18 14.47 9.75
N ILE A 294 2.40 14.34 9.24
CA ILE A 294 3.01 13.03 8.99
C ILE A 294 3.52 12.46 10.31
N THR A 295 3.13 11.22 10.60
CA THR A 295 3.62 10.47 11.76
C THR A 295 5.12 10.22 11.64
N GLY A 296 5.90 10.63 12.66
CA GLY A 296 7.34 10.36 12.71
C GLY A 296 7.64 8.86 12.81
N TYR A 297 8.78 8.42 12.31
CA TYR A 297 9.18 7.01 12.32
C TYR A 297 9.24 6.42 13.75
N GLN A 298 9.72 7.19 14.73
CA GLN A 298 9.76 6.76 16.11
C GLN A 298 8.36 6.47 16.66
N GLU A 299 7.41 7.37 16.44
CA GLU A 299 6.02 7.21 16.84
C GLU A 299 5.36 6.02 16.13
N GLY A 300 5.55 5.89 14.80
CA GLY A 300 5.00 4.79 14.03
C GLY A 300 5.51 3.43 14.49
N VAL A 301 6.81 3.29 14.78
CA VAL A 301 7.39 2.05 15.32
C VAL A 301 6.88 1.78 16.74
N GLN A 302 6.72 2.80 17.58
CA GLN A 302 6.14 2.66 18.92
C GLN A 302 4.70 2.10 18.85
N GLN A 303 3.87 2.58 17.90
CA GLN A 303 2.51 2.07 17.71
C GLN A 303 2.51 0.59 17.26
N ILE A 304 3.43 0.18 16.38
CA ILE A 304 3.58 -1.21 15.95
C ILE A 304 3.92 -2.12 17.14
N VAL A 305 4.91 -1.71 17.93
CA VAL A 305 5.38 -2.48 19.08
C VAL A 305 4.28 -2.60 20.13
N ALA A 306 3.60 -1.49 20.48
CA ALA A 306 2.52 -1.46 21.45
C ALA A 306 1.36 -2.40 21.05
N GLN A 307 0.92 -2.36 19.78
CA GLN A 307 -0.15 -3.24 19.29
C GLN A 307 0.24 -4.73 19.36
N ALA A 308 1.49 -5.05 19.05
CA ALA A 308 1.95 -6.43 19.06
C ALA A 308 1.96 -7.03 20.48
N TYR A 309 2.33 -6.26 21.49
CA TYR A 309 2.30 -6.72 22.89
C TYR A 309 0.87 -6.83 23.43
N GLN A 310 -0.02 -5.88 23.10
CA GLN A 310 -1.44 -5.99 23.49
C GLN A 310 -2.11 -7.27 22.95
N ASN A 311 -1.77 -7.69 21.73
CA ASN A 311 -2.30 -8.91 21.13
C ASN A 311 -1.72 -10.20 21.77
N THR A 312 -0.62 -10.12 22.51
CA THR A 312 -0.03 -11.25 23.23
C THR A 312 -0.71 -11.46 24.58
N ASP A 313 -1.01 -10.37 25.31
CA ASP A 313 -1.69 -10.41 26.61
C ASP A 313 -3.15 -10.89 26.54
N VAL A 314 -3.80 -10.81 25.38
CA VAL A 314 -5.18 -11.26 25.16
C VAL A 314 -5.26 -12.77 24.82
N LYS A 315 -4.13 -13.42 24.59
CA LYS A 315 -4.06 -14.86 24.23
C LYS A 315 -3.62 -15.77 25.40
N GLU A 316 -3.25 -15.20 26.52
CA GLU A 316 -3.06 -15.90 27.80
C GLU A 316 -4.34 -15.81 28.65
#